data_f38921f44c9927f8aa121587927a7e50
#
_entry.id   f38921f44c9927f8aa121587927a7e50
#
_cell.length_a   1.000
_cell.length_b   1.000
_cell.length_c   1.000
_cell.angle_alpha   90.00
_cell.angle_beta   90.00
_cell.angle_gamma   90.00
#
_symmetry.space_group_name_H-M   'P 1'
#
loop_
_entity.id
_entity.type
_entity.pdbx_description
1 polymer ?
#
loop_
_entity_poly.entity_id
_entity_poly.type
_entity_poly.pdbx_seq_one_letter_code
_entity_poly.pdbx_strand_id
1 'polypeptide(L)'
;MASAPSQATHSGRIKTNKPGQALPASRGPRTERAGEVARYLGAVSILLVGIIHAQQYYYAYFSFVPTIGRLFLLSFVGSGIVGVTLIAPVRRLGRSIGDLILVLAALGAIGIALGSLASLLISEYRPLFGFMESGYRLAIVLTLVFDTLATVFLAIFILVVAHARRHQAATSVRPARAETTP
;
A
#
# COMPACT_ATOMS: atom_id res chain seq x y z
N MET A 1 54.49 -54.57 23.47
CA MET A 1 53.74 -54.27 22.26
C MET A 1 52.92 -53.00 22.52
N ALA A 2 53.38 -51.85 22.02
CA ALA A 2 52.79 -50.57 22.20
C ALA A 2 52.24 -50.10 20.87
N SER A 3 50.91 -49.92 20.77
CA SER A 3 50.22 -49.43 19.60
C SER A 3 50.20 -47.91 19.60
N ALA A 4 50.73 -47.28 18.56
CA ALA A 4 50.72 -45.81 18.35
C ALA A 4 49.37 -45.34 17.89
N PRO A 5 48.91 -44.14 18.31
CA PRO A 5 47.66 -43.56 17.81
C PRO A 5 47.87 -42.85 16.46
N SER A 6 46.97 -43.20 15.52
CA SER A 6 46.87 -42.59 14.19
C SER A 6 46.42 -41.13 14.30
N GLN A 7 47.25 -40.19 13.84
CA GLN A 7 46.90 -38.76 13.72
C GLN A 7 46.03 -38.54 12.46
N ALA A 8 44.77 -38.25 12.65
CA ALA A 8 43.87 -37.81 11.60
C ALA A 8 44.21 -36.37 11.19
N THR A 9 44.77 -36.20 10.01
CA THR A 9 45.04 -34.90 9.38
C THR A 9 43.70 -34.21 9.00
N HIS A 10 43.32 -33.22 9.78
CA HIS A 10 42.20 -32.32 9.48
C HIS A 10 42.63 -31.41 8.33
N SER A 11 42.29 -31.80 7.09
CA SER A 11 42.44 -30.95 5.90
C SER A 11 41.43 -29.83 5.98
N GLY A 12 41.82 -28.71 6.52
CA GLY A 12 41.07 -27.45 6.54
C GLY A 12 40.88 -26.94 5.13
N ARG A 13 39.67 -27.17 4.58
CA ARG A 13 39.24 -26.60 3.29
C ARG A 13 39.15 -25.08 3.45
N ILE A 14 40.24 -24.35 3.12
CA ILE A 14 40.26 -22.89 3.00
C ILE A 14 39.25 -22.52 1.92
N LYS A 15 38.07 -21.99 2.34
CA LYS A 15 37.12 -21.36 1.44
C LYS A 15 37.75 -20.09 0.89
N THR A 16 38.37 -20.15 -0.26
CA THR A 16 38.81 -18.96 -1.00
C THR A 16 37.57 -18.13 -1.33
N ASN A 17 37.40 -17.04 -0.59
CA ASN A 17 36.42 -16.00 -0.88
C ASN A 17 36.79 -15.39 -2.24
N LYS A 18 36.00 -15.68 -3.30
CA LYS A 18 36.16 -15.02 -4.60
C LYS A 18 36.01 -13.52 -4.40
N PRO A 19 37.06 -12.69 -4.66
CA PRO A 19 36.93 -11.23 -4.64
C PRO A 19 36.07 -10.85 -5.86
N GLY A 20 34.86 -10.32 -5.63
CA GLY A 20 33.99 -9.84 -6.71
C GLY A 20 32.51 -10.20 -6.60
N GLN A 21 32.05 -11.00 -5.64
CA GLN A 21 30.64 -11.07 -5.35
C GLN A 21 30.22 -9.82 -4.56
N ALA A 22 29.91 -8.73 -5.27
CA ALA A 22 29.13 -7.66 -4.71
C ALA A 22 27.82 -8.27 -4.19
N LEU A 23 27.66 -8.37 -2.88
CA LEU A 23 26.42 -8.78 -2.25
C LEU A 23 25.30 -7.90 -2.86
N PRO A 24 24.20 -8.50 -3.36
CA PRO A 24 23.09 -7.70 -3.84
C PRO A 24 22.73 -6.75 -2.71
N ALA A 25 22.69 -5.44 -3.01
CA ALA A 25 22.35 -4.41 -2.05
C ALA A 25 21.03 -4.80 -1.40
N SER A 26 21.11 -5.34 -0.18
CA SER A 26 19.96 -5.73 0.61
C SER A 26 19.14 -4.47 0.79
N ARG A 27 17.89 -4.50 0.39
CA ARG A 27 16.93 -3.44 0.68
C ARG A 27 17.09 -3.07 2.13
N GLY A 28 17.39 -1.80 2.40
CA GLY A 28 17.50 -1.38 3.79
C GLY A 28 16.18 -1.72 4.49
N PRO A 29 16.21 -2.43 5.62
CA PRO A 29 15.00 -2.85 6.37
C PRO A 29 14.08 -1.67 6.72
N ARG A 30 14.58 -0.45 6.63
CA ARG A 30 13.84 0.80 6.85
C ARG A 30 12.83 1.11 5.76
N THR A 31 13.16 0.89 4.48
CA THR A 31 12.26 1.22 3.35
C THR A 31 11.05 0.27 3.29
N GLU A 32 11.27 -1.00 3.59
CA GLU A 32 10.18 -1.98 3.64
C GLU A 32 9.23 -1.68 4.81
N ARG A 33 9.77 -1.33 5.98
CA ARG A 33 8.96 -0.91 7.14
C ARG A 33 8.18 0.37 6.88
N ALA A 34 8.78 1.37 6.23
CA ALA A 34 8.08 2.60 5.86
C ALA A 34 6.88 2.32 4.93
N GLY A 35 7.04 1.43 3.94
CA GLY A 35 5.95 1.02 3.07
C GLY A 35 4.82 0.31 3.82
N GLU A 36 5.14 -0.60 4.76
CA GLU A 36 4.14 -1.28 5.59
C GLU A 36 3.39 -0.30 6.50
N VAL A 37 4.11 0.60 7.18
CA VAL A 37 3.50 1.63 8.03
C VAL A 37 2.57 2.52 7.20
N ALA A 38 3.02 2.99 6.04
CA ALA A 38 2.21 3.81 5.15
C ALA A 38 0.95 3.05 4.69
N ARG A 39 1.05 1.76 4.36
CA ARG A 39 -0.09 0.92 4.01
C ARG A 39 -1.13 0.86 5.13
N TYR A 40 -0.71 0.59 6.37
CA TYR A 40 -1.63 0.49 7.50
C TYR A 40 -2.25 1.84 7.87
N LEU A 41 -1.47 2.93 7.86
CA LEU A 41 -2.01 4.27 8.10
C LEU A 41 -3.02 4.66 7.03
N GLY A 42 -2.73 4.39 5.76
CA GLY A 42 -3.67 4.62 4.67
C GLY A 42 -4.94 3.77 4.80
N ALA A 43 -4.80 2.49 5.19
CA ALA A 43 -5.94 1.60 5.42
C ALA A 43 -6.84 2.08 6.56
N VAL A 44 -6.27 2.50 7.68
CA VAL A 44 -7.04 3.07 8.81
C VAL A 44 -7.74 4.36 8.37
N SER A 45 -7.05 5.24 7.64
CA SER A 45 -7.64 6.50 7.16
C SER A 45 -8.84 6.25 6.26
N ILE A 46 -8.74 5.34 5.27
CA ILE A 46 -9.86 5.06 4.37
C ILE A 46 -11.03 4.36 5.07
N LEU A 47 -10.77 3.53 6.09
CA LEU A 47 -11.84 2.94 6.91
C LEU A 47 -12.57 4.00 7.71
N LEU A 48 -11.87 4.99 8.26
CA LEU A 48 -12.48 6.13 8.96
C LEU A 48 -13.32 6.99 8.02
N VAL A 49 -12.86 7.22 6.79
CA VAL A 49 -13.67 7.84 5.72
C VAL A 49 -14.97 7.06 5.53
N GLY A 50 -14.89 5.74 5.39
CA GLY A 50 -16.07 4.88 5.27
C GLY A 50 -17.05 5.06 6.42
N ILE A 51 -16.57 5.08 7.66
CA ILE A 51 -17.40 5.28 8.86
C ILE A 51 -18.10 6.64 8.83
N ILE A 52 -17.40 7.72 8.44
CA ILE A 52 -17.98 9.05 8.30
C ILE A 52 -19.08 9.04 7.24
N HIS A 53 -18.86 8.41 6.10
CA HIS A 53 -19.87 8.28 5.04
C HIS A 53 -21.10 7.50 5.51
N ALA A 54 -20.91 6.40 6.26
CA ALA A 54 -22.01 5.68 6.88
C ALA A 54 -22.79 6.54 7.88
N GLN A 55 -22.07 7.31 8.71
CA GLN A 55 -22.70 8.23 9.64
C GLN A 55 -23.56 9.27 8.91
N GLN A 56 -23.04 9.88 7.83
CA GLN A 56 -23.81 10.83 7.03
C GLN A 56 -25.04 10.19 6.40
N TYR A 57 -24.90 8.97 5.88
CA TYR A 57 -26.02 8.23 5.31
C TYR A 57 -27.15 7.97 6.31
N TYR A 58 -26.82 7.44 7.51
CA TYR A 58 -27.81 7.02 8.49
C TYR A 58 -28.33 8.14 9.38
N TYR A 59 -27.47 9.06 9.83
CA TYR A 59 -27.82 10.04 10.85
C TYR A 59 -28.03 11.46 10.33
N ALA A 60 -27.43 11.81 9.18
CA ALA A 60 -27.64 13.13 8.57
C ALA A 60 -28.74 13.16 7.51
N TYR A 61 -29.58 12.11 7.45
CA TYR A 61 -30.74 12.00 6.55
C TYR A 61 -30.42 12.00 5.06
N PHE A 62 -29.17 11.83 4.65
CA PHE A 62 -28.80 11.74 3.22
C PHE A 62 -29.38 10.50 2.52
N SER A 63 -29.83 9.48 3.26
CA SER A 63 -30.57 8.34 2.73
C SER A 63 -31.84 8.73 1.96
N PHE A 64 -32.43 9.88 2.28
CA PHE A 64 -33.60 10.42 1.59
C PHE A 64 -33.27 11.16 0.29
N VAL A 65 -32.00 11.45 0.01
CA VAL A 65 -31.54 12.07 -1.24
C VAL A 65 -31.01 10.98 -2.15
N PRO A 66 -31.78 10.52 -3.18
CA PRO A 66 -31.53 9.25 -3.85
C PRO A 66 -30.13 9.10 -4.45
N THR A 67 -29.59 10.14 -5.08
CA THR A 67 -28.27 10.08 -5.72
C THR A 67 -27.15 10.20 -4.69
N ILE A 68 -27.22 11.18 -3.80
CA ILE A 68 -26.20 11.45 -2.80
C ILE A 68 -26.13 10.30 -1.79
N GLY A 69 -27.28 9.81 -1.33
CA GLY A 69 -27.34 8.67 -0.41
C GLY A 69 -26.69 7.42 -0.99
N ARG A 70 -26.93 7.12 -2.29
CA ARG A 70 -26.25 6.00 -2.97
C ARG A 70 -24.74 6.19 -3.04
N LEU A 71 -24.24 7.41 -3.27
CA LEU A 71 -22.82 7.72 -3.28
C LEU A 71 -22.19 7.53 -1.90
N PHE A 72 -22.85 7.98 -0.83
CA PHE A 72 -22.39 7.74 0.54
C PHE A 72 -22.32 6.26 0.88
N LEU A 73 -23.36 5.50 0.51
CA LEU A 73 -23.39 4.05 0.74
C LEU A 73 -22.30 3.34 -0.06
N LEU A 74 -22.09 3.71 -1.33
CA LEU A 74 -21.04 3.16 -2.17
C LEU A 74 -19.64 3.47 -1.62
N SER A 75 -19.42 4.70 -1.14
CA SER A 75 -18.17 5.12 -0.50
C SER A 75 -17.93 4.33 0.79
N PHE A 76 -18.96 4.11 1.61
CA PHE A 76 -18.85 3.30 2.82
C PHE A 76 -18.45 1.85 2.50
N VAL A 77 -19.19 1.19 1.61
CA VAL A 77 -18.94 -0.22 1.24
C VAL A 77 -17.59 -0.34 0.53
N GLY A 78 -17.28 0.55 -0.41
CA GLY A 78 -16.02 0.58 -1.13
C GLY A 78 -14.83 0.77 -0.20
N SER A 79 -14.89 1.75 0.71
CA SER A 79 -13.86 2.00 1.72
C SER A 79 -13.65 0.79 2.64
N GLY A 80 -14.74 0.11 3.03
CA GLY A 80 -14.69 -1.12 3.81
C GLY A 80 -13.94 -2.23 3.07
N ILE A 81 -14.29 -2.50 1.81
CA ILE A 81 -13.64 -3.55 1.00
C ILE A 81 -12.16 -3.26 0.81
N VAL A 82 -11.80 -2.05 0.32
CA VAL A 82 -10.40 -1.73 0.05
C VAL A 82 -9.58 -1.62 1.34
N GLY A 83 -10.14 -1.06 2.42
CA GLY A 83 -9.47 -0.93 3.71
C GLY A 83 -9.17 -2.29 4.35
N VAL A 84 -10.15 -3.21 4.36
CA VAL A 84 -9.95 -4.59 4.84
C VAL A 84 -8.93 -5.33 3.98
N THR A 85 -8.99 -5.18 2.66
CA THR A 85 -8.00 -5.78 1.74
C THR A 85 -6.58 -5.28 2.03
N LEU A 86 -6.41 -3.98 2.32
CA LEU A 86 -5.12 -3.41 2.66
C LEU A 86 -4.56 -3.93 3.99
N ILE A 87 -5.41 -4.28 4.95
CA ILE A 87 -4.98 -4.86 6.23
C ILE A 87 -4.71 -6.36 6.10
N ALA A 88 -5.46 -7.06 5.25
CA ALA A 88 -5.39 -8.51 5.10
C ALA A 88 -3.98 -9.00 4.70
N PRO A 89 -3.57 -10.18 5.17
CA PRO A 89 -2.28 -10.78 4.85
C PRO A 89 -2.26 -11.42 3.44
N VAL A 90 -2.72 -10.68 2.41
CA VAL A 90 -2.89 -11.19 1.03
C VAL A 90 -1.58 -11.65 0.37
N ARG A 91 -0.42 -11.22 0.88
CA ARG A 91 0.90 -11.72 0.44
C ARG A 91 1.12 -13.21 0.68
N ARG A 92 0.27 -13.87 1.50
CA ARG A 92 0.26 -15.33 1.66
C ARG A 92 -0.15 -16.07 0.38
N LEU A 93 -0.89 -15.40 -0.52
CA LEU A 93 -1.28 -15.92 -1.84
C LEU A 93 -0.11 -15.91 -2.86
N GLY A 94 1.06 -15.47 -2.44
CA GLY A 94 2.23 -15.27 -3.29
C GLY A 94 2.60 -13.79 -3.38
N ARG A 95 3.90 -13.48 -3.40
CA ARG A 95 4.39 -12.10 -3.30
C ARG A 95 3.92 -11.23 -4.48
N SER A 96 3.98 -11.76 -5.69
CA SER A 96 3.59 -11.01 -6.90
C SER A 96 2.09 -10.71 -6.95
N ILE A 97 1.26 -11.73 -6.66
CA ILE A 97 -0.20 -11.61 -6.67
C ILE A 97 -0.64 -10.73 -5.49
N GLY A 98 -0.09 -10.96 -4.31
CA GLY A 98 -0.40 -10.15 -3.13
C GLY A 98 -0.06 -8.68 -3.30
N ASP A 99 1.10 -8.37 -3.86
CA ASP A 99 1.48 -6.97 -4.15
C ASP A 99 0.60 -6.34 -5.23
N LEU A 100 0.12 -7.09 -6.22
CA LEU A 100 -0.84 -6.60 -7.22
C LEU A 100 -2.17 -6.27 -6.56
N ILE A 101 -2.73 -7.16 -5.75
CA ILE A 101 -3.99 -6.95 -5.03
C ILE A 101 -3.88 -5.71 -4.13
N LEU A 102 -2.79 -5.57 -3.38
CA LEU A 102 -2.58 -4.42 -2.49
C LEU A 102 -2.45 -3.10 -3.25
N VAL A 103 -1.78 -3.09 -4.41
CA VAL A 103 -1.67 -1.89 -5.25
C VAL A 103 -3.03 -1.53 -5.84
N LEU A 104 -3.82 -2.51 -6.32
CA LEU A 104 -5.16 -2.25 -6.84
C LEU A 104 -6.10 -1.74 -5.73
N ALA A 105 -6.04 -2.31 -4.53
CA ALA A 105 -6.79 -1.82 -3.38
C ALA A 105 -6.38 -0.38 -2.99
N ALA A 106 -5.08 -0.08 -3.01
CA ALA A 106 -4.58 1.26 -2.72
C ALA A 106 -5.02 2.29 -3.78
N LEU A 107 -5.00 1.92 -5.07
CA LEU A 107 -5.52 2.78 -6.15
C LEU A 107 -7.02 2.99 -6.03
N GLY A 108 -7.78 1.95 -5.69
CA GLY A 108 -9.21 2.06 -5.42
C GLY A 108 -9.51 3.00 -4.24
N ALA A 109 -8.77 2.88 -3.15
CA ALA A 109 -8.90 3.76 -1.98
C ALA A 109 -8.57 5.23 -2.32
N ILE A 110 -7.49 5.48 -3.08
CA ILE A 110 -7.14 6.81 -3.56
C ILE A 110 -8.26 7.37 -4.47
N GLY A 111 -8.82 6.53 -5.34
CA GLY A 111 -9.96 6.92 -6.20
C GLY A 111 -11.19 7.34 -5.40
N ILE A 112 -11.54 6.60 -4.33
CA ILE A 112 -12.64 6.94 -3.42
C ILE A 112 -12.34 8.27 -2.71
N ALA A 113 -11.14 8.43 -2.13
CA ALA A 113 -10.73 9.62 -1.42
C ALA A 113 -10.73 10.86 -2.31
N LEU A 114 -10.12 10.80 -3.49
CA LEU A 114 -10.11 11.93 -4.44
C LEU A 114 -11.50 12.23 -4.99
N GLY A 115 -12.32 11.20 -5.24
CA GLY A 115 -13.71 11.38 -5.65
C GLY A 115 -14.55 12.09 -4.59
N SER A 116 -14.37 11.73 -3.33
CA SER A 116 -15.00 12.38 -2.17
C SER A 116 -14.57 13.86 -2.08
N LEU A 117 -13.26 14.13 -2.09
CA LEU A 117 -12.72 15.50 -2.06
C LEU A 117 -13.22 16.36 -3.22
N ALA A 118 -13.20 15.83 -4.44
CA ALA A 118 -13.69 16.54 -5.61
C ALA A 118 -15.18 16.85 -5.52
N SER A 119 -15.98 15.87 -5.09
CA SER A 119 -17.44 16.05 -4.91
C SER A 119 -17.75 17.12 -3.87
N LEU A 120 -17.01 17.13 -2.75
CA LEU A 120 -17.16 18.12 -1.71
C LEU A 120 -16.83 19.53 -2.23
N LEU A 121 -15.68 19.71 -2.87
CA LEU A 121 -15.27 21.00 -3.43
C LEU A 121 -16.25 21.51 -4.49
N ILE A 122 -16.78 20.64 -5.34
CA ILE A 122 -17.79 21.03 -6.33
C ILE A 122 -19.07 21.47 -5.65
N SER A 123 -19.53 20.78 -4.59
CA SER A 123 -20.78 21.09 -3.89
C SER A 123 -20.74 22.42 -3.13
N GLU A 124 -19.57 22.96 -2.83
CA GLU A 124 -19.42 24.31 -2.24
C GLU A 124 -19.70 25.43 -3.26
N TYR A 125 -19.39 25.21 -4.54
CA TYR A 125 -19.50 26.26 -5.56
C TYR A 125 -20.72 26.08 -6.46
N ARG A 126 -21.25 24.87 -6.59
CA ARG A 126 -22.40 24.53 -7.45
C ARG A 126 -23.26 23.44 -6.83
N PRO A 127 -24.57 23.49 -7.00
CA PRO A 127 -25.44 22.40 -6.54
C PRO A 127 -25.05 21.09 -7.22
N LEU A 128 -24.57 20.14 -6.43
CA LEU A 128 -24.28 18.79 -6.90
C LEU A 128 -25.52 17.92 -6.70
N PHE A 129 -26.13 17.46 -7.78
CA PHE A 129 -27.40 16.70 -7.76
C PHE A 129 -28.53 17.42 -6.99
N GLY A 130 -28.58 18.76 -7.04
CA GLY A 130 -29.57 19.57 -6.32
C GLY A 130 -29.26 19.86 -4.85
N PHE A 131 -28.09 19.45 -4.37
CA PHE A 131 -27.61 19.70 -3.02
C PHE A 131 -26.41 20.65 -3.03
N MET A 132 -26.46 21.68 -2.18
CA MET A 132 -25.34 22.58 -1.88
C MET A 132 -24.96 22.41 -0.42
N GLU A 133 -23.68 22.18 -0.16
CA GLU A 133 -23.17 22.18 1.21
C GLU A 133 -22.96 23.64 1.65
N SER A 134 -23.46 23.99 2.82
CA SER A 134 -23.28 25.32 3.41
C SER A 134 -22.57 25.19 4.75
N GLY A 135 -21.26 25.47 4.74
CA GLY A 135 -20.44 25.55 5.95
C GLY A 135 -19.69 24.28 6.31
N TYR A 136 -18.57 24.46 7.03
CA TYR A 136 -17.67 23.39 7.46
C TYR A 136 -18.17 22.71 8.73
N ARG A 137 -18.99 21.69 8.59
CA ARG A 137 -19.36 20.81 9.72
C ARG A 137 -18.19 19.90 10.07
N LEU A 138 -18.13 19.44 11.32
CA LEU A 138 -17.06 18.53 11.79
C LEU A 138 -16.86 17.31 10.87
N ALA A 139 -17.95 16.73 10.37
CA ALA A 139 -17.87 15.58 9.45
C ALA A 139 -17.12 15.93 8.16
N ILE A 140 -17.31 17.14 7.61
CA ILE A 140 -16.61 17.61 6.40
C ILE A 140 -15.12 17.76 6.69
N VAL A 141 -14.76 18.39 7.79
CA VAL A 141 -13.35 18.57 8.18
C VAL A 141 -12.67 17.22 8.38
N LEU A 142 -13.33 16.27 9.06
CA LEU A 142 -12.79 14.94 9.26
C LEU A 142 -12.62 14.18 7.92
N THR A 143 -13.60 14.28 7.02
CA THR A 143 -13.50 13.69 5.68
C THR A 143 -12.31 14.26 4.91
N LEU A 144 -12.14 15.60 4.87
CA LEU A 144 -11.00 16.26 4.24
C LEU A 144 -9.67 15.75 4.79
N VAL A 145 -9.55 15.66 6.11
CA VAL A 145 -8.31 15.19 6.77
C VAL A 145 -8.04 13.74 6.41
N PHE A 146 -9.01 12.84 6.59
CA PHE A 146 -8.77 11.41 6.38
C PHE A 146 -8.66 11.02 4.91
N ASP A 147 -9.37 11.69 3.99
CA ASP A 147 -9.18 11.49 2.55
C ASP A 147 -7.78 11.92 2.10
N THR A 148 -7.30 13.05 2.62
CA THR A 148 -5.93 13.52 2.35
C THR A 148 -4.89 12.56 2.91
N LEU A 149 -5.03 12.13 4.16
CA LEU A 149 -4.12 11.17 4.79
C LEU A 149 -4.11 9.83 4.05
N ALA A 150 -5.29 9.30 3.68
CA ALA A 150 -5.40 8.08 2.90
C ALA A 150 -4.65 8.21 1.56
N THR A 151 -4.88 9.29 0.83
CA THR A 151 -4.23 9.56 -0.46
C THR A 151 -2.71 9.62 -0.31
N VAL A 152 -2.19 10.40 0.65
CA VAL A 152 -0.74 10.57 0.86
C VAL A 152 -0.08 9.24 1.26
N PHE A 153 -0.60 8.55 2.26
CA PHE A 153 0.01 7.33 2.75
C PHE A 153 -0.05 6.20 1.71
N LEU A 154 -1.16 6.05 0.99
CA LEU A 154 -1.28 5.02 -0.03
C LEU A 154 -0.45 5.34 -1.27
N ALA A 155 -0.26 6.61 -1.63
CA ALA A 155 0.68 7.01 -2.67
C ALA A 155 2.13 6.65 -2.28
N ILE A 156 2.55 6.93 -1.04
CA ILE A 156 3.86 6.52 -0.51
C ILE A 156 4.01 5.01 -0.61
N PHE A 157 3.01 4.24 -0.18
CA PHE A 157 3.02 2.78 -0.29
C PHE A 157 3.24 2.30 -1.73
N ILE A 158 2.46 2.84 -2.69
CA ILE A 158 2.58 2.48 -4.12
C ILE A 158 3.98 2.81 -4.65
N LEU A 159 4.52 3.99 -4.32
CA LEU A 159 5.86 4.40 -4.74
C LEU A 159 6.95 3.47 -4.20
N VAL A 160 6.85 3.05 -2.93
CA VAL A 160 7.78 2.09 -2.33
C VAL A 160 7.71 0.74 -3.04
N VAL A 161 6.52 0.23 -3.34
CA VAL A 161 6.33 -1.04 -4.06
C VAL A 161 6.88 -0.94 -5.49
N ALA A 162 6.58 0.15 -6.19
CA ALA A 162 7.04 0.38 -7.56
C ALA A 162 8.56 0.48 -7.65
N HIS A 163 9.18 1.23 -6.73
CA HIS A 163 10.63 1.35 -6.63
C HIS A 163 11.29 -0.01 -6.39
N ALA A 164 10.73 -0.80 -5.47
CA ALA A 164 11.21 -2.14 -5.18
C ALA A 164 11.16 -3.08 -6.39
N ARG A 165 10.10 -3.02 -7.21
CA ARG A 165 9.96 -3.83 -8.43
C ARG A 165 10.98 -3.43 -9.51
N ARG A 166 11.22 -2.13 -9.69
CA ARG A 166 12.21 -1.63 -10.67
C ARG A 166 13.62 -2.13 -10.37
N HIS A 167 14.03 -2.14 -9.10
CA HIS A 167 15.34 -2.64 -8.69
C HIS A 167 15.48 -4.15 -8.93
N GLN A 168 14.44 -4.94 -8.73
CA GLN A 168 14.46 -6.38 -9.02
C GLN A 168 14.62 -6.66 -10.51
N ALA A 169 13.90 -5.93 -11.37
CA ALA A 169 14.01 -6.06 -12.81
C ALA A 169 15.43 -5.71 -13.32
N ALA A 170 16.04 -4.64 -12.78
CA ALA A 170 17.39 -4.23 -13.17
C ALA A 170 18.48 -5.25 -12.79
N THR A 171 18.32 -5.95 -11.66
CA THR A 171 19.29 -6.98 -11.22
C THR A 171 19.13 -8.30 -11.98
N SER A 172 17.96 -8.64 -12.48
CA SER A 172 17.72 -9.86 -13.25
C SER A 172 18.30 -9.81 -14.68
N VAL A 173 18.51 -8.63 -15.25
CA VAL A 173 19.03 -8.45 -16.62
C VAL A 173 20.56 -8.48 -16.68
N ARG A 174 21.28 -8.34 -15.56
CA ARG A 174 22.74 -8.16 -15.53
C ARG A 174 23.61 -9.43 -15.70
N PRO A 175 23.17 -10.69 -15.46
CA PRO A 175 24.08 -11.84 -15.51
C PRO A 175 24.47 -12.33 -16.90
N ALA A 176 23.68 -12.06 -17.95
CA ALA A 176 23.89 -12.66 -19.28
C ALA A 176 25.00 -12.00 -20.13
N ARG A 177 25.54 -10.86 -19.70
CA ARG A 177 26.51 -10.08 -20.53
C ARG A 177 27.97 -10.32 -20.17
N ALA A 178 28.28 -11.09 -19.12
CA ALA A 178 29.65 -11.31 -18.63
C ALA A 178 30.32 -12.60 -19.16
N GLU A 179 29.59 -13.44 -19.90
CA GLU A 179 30.11 -14.75 -20.36
C GLU A 179 30.46 -14.80 -21.87
N THR A 180 30.34 -13.71 -22.59
CA THR A 180 30.70 -13.68 -24.04
C THR A 180 31.87 -12.74 -24.31
N THR A 181 33.05 -13.05 -23.77
CA THR A 181 34.32 -12.55 -24.31
C THR A 181 35.24 -13.77 -24.53
N PRO A 182 35.59 -14.10 -25.77
CA PRO A 182 36.53 -15.14 -26.11
C PRO A 182 37.96 -14.76 -25.73
#